data_01af417af16a4798573b53dcb9040e32
#
_entry.id   01af417af16a4798573b53dcb9040e32
#
_cell.length_a   1.000
_cell.length_b   1.000
_cell.length_c   1.000
_cell.angle_alpha   90.00
_cell.angle_beta   90.00
_cell.angle_gamma   90.00
#
_symmetry.space_group_name_H-M   'P 1'
#
loop_
_entity.id
_entity.type
_entity.pdbx_description
1 polymer ?
#
loop_
_entity_poly.entity_id
_entity_poly.type
_entity_poly.pdbx_seq_one_letter_code
_entity_poly.pdbx_strand_id
1 'polypeptide(L)'
;MGRPGCGQGEWGGATVFACVALVGLIAAALSIGQVGAAVVARHRAQAGADLAALAAAGALDGGVEAGCAAGEKVARRMGARISECRVDGWDATVTVARNVPMGLFGARTVHAIARAGPVEEEE
;
A
#
# COMPACT_ATOMS: atom_id res chain seq x y z
N MET A 1 37.41 -31.96 -7.23
CA MET A 1 37.65 -33.26 -7.86
C MET A 1 36.88 -34.35 -7.14
N GLY A 2 35.87 -34.88 -7.78
CA GLY A 2 35.10 -35.98 -7.21
C GLY A 2 35.90 -37.27 -7.15
N ARG A 3 35.91 -37.95 -6.04
CA ARG A 3 36.47 -39.27 -5.89
C ARG A 3 35.50 -40.29 -6.48
N PRO A 4 35.89 -41.08 -7.49
CA PRO A 4 34.99 -42.10 -8.04
C PRO A 4 34.75 -43.18 -6.97
N GLY A 5 33.52 -43.49 -6.73
CA GLY A 5 33.10 -44.57 -5.86
C GLY A 5 32.50 -44.18 -4.51
N CYS A 6 32.92 -43.09 -3.85
CA CYS A 6 32.36 -42.61 -2.59
C CYS A 6 31.39 -41.46 -2.74
N GLY A 7 31.20 -40.94 -3.94
CA GLY A 7 30.49 -39.68 -4.12
C GLY A 7 29.11 -39.80 -4.76
N GLN A 8 28.75 -40.93 -5.36
CA GLN A 8 27.50 -40.99 -6.15
C GLN A 8 26.23 -40.90 -5.33
N GLY A 9 26.21 -41.44 -4.11
CA GLY A 9 25.09 -41.29 -3.19
C GLY A 9 25.06 -39.92 -2.49
N GLU A 10 26.22 -39.37 -2.18
CA GLU A 10 26.41 -38.09 -1.54
C GLU A 10 26.19 -36.93 -2.52
N TRP A 11 26.55 -37.08 -3.79
CA TRP A 11 26.32 -36.06 -4.83
C TRP A 11 24.82 -35.82 -5.07
N GLY A 12 24.02 -36.88 -5.13
CA GLY A 12 22.56 -36.78 -5.24
C GLY A 12 21.94 -36.12 -4.03
N GLY A 13 22.40 -36.46 -2.81
CA GLY A 13 21.94 -35.87 -1.57
C GLY A 13 22.31 -34.39 -1.44
N ALA A 14 23.56 -34.00 -1.79
CA ALA A 14 23.99 -32.61 -1.76
C ALA A 14 23.26 -31.73 -2.76
N THR A 15 23.00 -32.22 -3.97
CA THR A 15 22.23 -31.50 -4.99
C THR A 15 20.79 -31.32 -4.56
N VAL A 16 20.15 -32.34 -4.04
CA VAL A 16 18.77 -32.25 -3.51
C VAL A 16 18.72 -31.24 -2.35
N PHE A 17 19.68 -31.30 -1.45
CA PHE A 17 19.77 -30.38 -0.32
C PHE A 17 19.96 -28.93 -0.78
N ALA A 18 20.82 -28.71 -1.76
CA ALA A 18 21.04 -27.39 -2.38
C ALA A 18 19.79 -26.87 -3.08
N CYS A 19 19.05 -27.72 -3.79
CA CYS A 19 17.80 -27.37 -4.44
C CYS A 19 16.73 -26.99 -3.42
N VAL A 20 16.58 -27.75 -2.35
CA VAL A 20 15.62 -27.45 -1.26
C VAL A 20 15.99 -26.13 -0.57
N ALA A 21 17.27 -25.90 -0.30
CA ALA A 21 17.74 -24.65 0.27
C ALA A 21 17.47 -23.45 -0.63
N LEU A 22 17.71 -23.57 -1.94
CA LEU A 22 17.40 -22.55 -2.93
C LEU A 22 15.91 -22.23 -2.99
N VAL A 23 15.06 -23.24 -3.05
CA VAL A 23 13.61 -23.07 -3.06
C VAL A 23 13.15 -22.38 -1.78
N GLY A 24 13.69 -22.76 -0.64
CA GLY A 24 13.42 -22.12 0.65
C GLY A 24 13.82 -20.63 0.68
N LEU A 25 14.98 -20.30 0.14
CA LEU A 25 15.45 -18.93 0.04
C LEU A 25 14.59 -18.09 -0.90
N ILE A 26 14.20 -18.62 -2.04
CA ILE A 26 13.32 -17.95 -2.99
C ILE A 26 11.95 -17.72 -2.36
N ALA A 27 11.38 -18.71 -1.69
CA ALA A 27 10.11 -18.58 -1.00
C ALA A 27 10.17 -17.51 0.10
N ALA A 28 11.24 -17.47 0.88
CA ALA A 28 11.47 -16.45 1.89
C ALA A 28 11.58 -15.04 1.27
N ALA A 29 12.35 -14.90 0.21
CA ALA A 29 12.52 -13.63 -0.50
C ALA A 29 11.20 -13.10 -1.07
N LEU A 30 10.41 -13.99 -1.69
CA LEU A 30 9.08 -13.63 -2.21
C LEU A 30 8.12 -13.21 -1.09
N SER A 31 8.17 -13.90 0.05
CA SER A 31 7.34 -13.55 1.22
C SER A 31 7.69 -12.17 1.76
N ILE A 32 8.97 -11.85 1.91
CA ILE A 32 9.45 -10.53 2.33
C ILE A 32 9.02 -9.46 1.32
N GLY A 33 9.14 -9.73 0.03
CA GLY A 33 8.72 -8.83 -1.03
C GLY A 33 7.21 -8.51 -0.97
N GLN A 34 6.37 -9.49 -0.67
CA GLN A 34 4.93 -9.30 -0.52
C GLN A 34 4.60 -8.40 0.67
N VAL A 35 5.24 -8.61 1.80
CA VAL A 35 5.06 -7.76 2.99
C VAL A 35 5.50 -6.33 2.69
N GLY A 36 6.66 -6.16 2.06
CA GLY A 36 7.15 -4.84 1.67
C GLY A 36 6.20 -4.11 0.73
N ALA A 37 5.67 -4.79 -0.28
CA ALA A 37 4.68 -4.22 -1.20
C ALA A 37 3.40 -3.80 -0.48
N ALA A 38 2.92 -4.58 0.48
CA ALA A 38 1.73 -4.24 1.28
C ALA A 38 1.95 -2.99 2.14
N VAL A 39 3.13 -2.87 2.76
CA VAL A 39 3.49 -1.68 3.56
C VAL A 39 3.55 -0.43 2.69
N VAL A 40 4.22 -0.50 1.54
CA VAL A 40 4.30 0.63 0.60
C VAL A 40 2.92 1.03 0.10
N ALA A 41 2.07 0.07 -0.24
CA ALA A 41 0.71 0.34 -0.69
C ALA A 41 -0.11 1.08 0.38
N ARG A 42 0.03 0.67 1.63
CA ARG A 42 -0.64 1.31 2.77
C ARG A 42 -0.16 2.74 2.98
N HIS A 43 1.15 2.97 2.94
CA HIS A 43 1.72 4.32 3.03
C HIS A 43 1.25 5.24 1.90
N ARG A 44 1.20 4.73 0.68
CA ARG A 44 0.70 5.51 -0.46
C ARG A 44 -0.79 5.82 -0.36
N ALA A 45 -1.59 4.89 0.14
CA ALA A 45 -3.01 5.13 0.37
C ALA A 45 -3.20 6.20 1.46
N GLN A 46 -2.45 6.14 2.54
CA GLN A 46 -2.49 7.14 3.61
C GLN A 46 -2.07 8.52 3.11
N ALA A 47 -0.95 8.61 2.39
CA ALA A 47 -0.51 9.87 1.79
C ALA A 47 -1.55 10.45 0.82
N GLY A 48 -2.21 9.59 0.05
CA GLY A 48 -3.30 9.98 -0.84
C GLY A 48 -4.50 10.54 -0.06
N ALA A 49 -4.87 9.91 1.04
CA ALA A 49 -5.94 10.37 1.93
C ALA A 49 -5.61 11.73 2.55
N ASP A 50 -4.40 11.89 3.07
CA ASP A 50 -3.94 13.13 3.70
C ASP A 50 -3.96 14.30 2.72
N LEU A 51 -3.42 14.11 1.51
CA LEU A 51 -3.43 15.14 0.48
C LEU A 51 -4.85 15.44 -0.03
N ALA A 52 -5.68 14.42 -0.16
CA ALA A 52 -7.07 14.60 -0.57
C ALA A 52 -7.87 15.37 0.49
N ALA A 53 -7.66 15.07 1.77
CA ALA A 53 -8.29 15.77 2.89
C ALA A 53 -7.84 17.25 2.94
N LEU A 54 -6.55 17.52 2.75
CA LEU A 54 -6.02 18.89 2.67
C LEU A 54 -6.62 19.67 1.49
N ALA A 55 -6.69 19.04 0.33
CA ALA A 55 -7.29 19.66 -0.84
C ALA A 55 -8.79 19.94 -0.65
N ALA A 56 -9.49 19.00 -0.02
CA ALA A 56 -10.90 19.17 0.30
C ALA A 56 -11.10 20.33 1.30
N ALA A 57 -10.34 20.36 2.38
CA ALA A 57 -10.41 21.42 3.37
C ALA A 57 -10.07 22.80 2.77
N GLY A 58 -9.06 22.87 1.92
CA GLY A 58 -8.63 24.09 1.26
C GLY A 58 -9.64 24.67 0.26
N ALA A 59 -10.56 23.87 -0.22
CA ALA A 59 -11.59 24.28 -1.18
C ALA A 59 -13.00 24.41 -0.56
N LEU A 60 -13.13 24.31 0.77
CA LEU A 60 -14.41 24.40 1.47
C LEU A 60 -15.07 25.80 1.39
N ASP A 61 -14.30 26.84 1.13
CA ASP A 61 -14.83 28.17 0.87
C ASP A 61 -15.77 28.20 -0.36
N GLY A 62 -15.58 27.32 -1.33
CA GLY A 62 -16.49 27.11 -2.45
C GLY A 62 -17.68 26.18 -2.18
N GLY A 63 -17.80 25.66 -0.96
CA GLY A 63 -18.84 24.74 -0.53
C GLY A 63 -18.35 23.29 -0.40
N VAL A 64 -19.19 22.44 0.18
CA VAL A 64 -18.88 21.04 0.44
C VAL A 64 -18.61 20.28 -0.89
N GLU A 65 -19.40 20.51 -1.90
CA GLU A 65 -19.22 19.85 -3.21
C GLU A 65 -17.88 20.23 -3.86
N ALA A 66 -17.50 21.52 -3.80
CA ALA A 66 -16.23 22.00 -4.30
C ALA A 66 -15.06 21.38 -3.53
N GLY A 67 -15.16 21.29 -2.22
CA GLY A 67 -14.17 20.64 -1.37
C GLY A 67 -13.99 19.17 -1.71
N CYS A 68 -15.08 18.41 -1.75
CA CYS A 68 -15.03 16.99 -2.09
C CYS A 68 -14.54 16.74 -3.52
N ALA A 69 -14.89 17.60 -4.48
CA ALA A 69 -14.39 17.51 -5.85
C ALA A 69 -12.88 17.76 -5.93
N ALA A 70 -12.36 18.73 -5.18
CA ALA A 70 -10.94 19.00 -5.10
C ALA A 70 -10.17 17.81 -4.49
N GLY A 71 -10.70 17.23 -3.43
CA GLY A 71 -10.17 16.02 -2.82
C GLY A 71 -10.14 14.84 -3.78
N GLU A 72 -11.22 14.60 -4.52
CA GLU A 72 -11.30 13.52 -5.53
C GLU A 72 -10.26 13.70 -6.64
N LYS A 73 -10.05 14.91 -7.10
CA LYS A 73 -9.04 15.21 -8.11
C LYS A 73 -7.64 14.85 -7.64
N VAL A 74 -7.31 15.16 -6.40
CA VAL A 74 -6.01 14.81 -5.80
C VAL A 74 -5.90 13.31 -5.58
N ALA A 75 -6.94 12.68 -5.05
CA ALA A 75 -6.96 11.22 -4.84
C ALA A 75 -6.70 10.46 -6.15
N ARG A 76 -7.34 10.87 -7.23
CA ARG A 76 -7.12 10.26 -8.56
C ARG A 76 -5.70 10.40 -9.06
N ARG A 77 -5.07 11.54 -8.83
CA ARG A 77 -3.65 11.74 -9.18
C ARG A 77 -2.73 10.82 -8.39
N MET A 78 -3.14 10.44 -7.20
CA MET A 78 -2.42 9.48 -6.35
C MET A 78 -2.80 8.01 -6.64
N GLY A 79 -3.64 7.77 -7.64
CA GLY A 79 -4.08 6.42 -8.01
C GLY A 79 -5.11 5.84 -7.04
N ALA A 80 -5.86 6.69 -6.35
CA ALA A 80 -6.89 6.31 -5.40
C ALA A 80 -8.23 6.93 -5.78
N ARG A 81 -9.30 6.51 -5.13
CA ARG A 81 -10.64 7.09 -5.25
C ARG A 81 -11.17 7.42 -3.87
N ILE A 82 -11.93 8.50 -3.78
CA ILE A 82 -12.67 8.80 -2.57
C ILE A 82 -13.88 7.87 -2.50
N SER A 83 -13.94 7.08 -1.43
CA SER A 83 -15.11 6.25 -1.13
C SER A 83 -16.11 7.00 -0.24
N GLU A 84 -15.63 7.90 0.59
CA GLU A 84 -16.47 8.73 1.47
C GLU A 84 -15.81 10.09 1.66
N CYS A 85 -16.59 11.15 1.55
CA CYS A 85 -16.19 12.52 1.84
C CYS A 85 -17.22 13.12 2.81
N ARG A 86 -16.77 13.47 4.00
CA ARG A 86 -17.60 14.06 5.04
C ARG A 86 -17.01 15.40 5.45
N VAL A 87 -17.86 16.40 5.50
CA VAL A 87 -17.49 17.74 5.97
C VAL A 87 -18.30 18.07 7.20
N ASP A 88 -17.60 18.47 8.24
CA ASP A 88 -18.20 18.92 9.48
C ASP A 88 -17.58 20.28 9.86
N GLY A 89 -18.35 21.34 9.64
CA GLY A 89 -17.85 22.71 9.75
C GLY A 89 -16.75 23.00 8.74
N TRP A 90 -15.54 23.22 9.19
CA TRP A 90 -14.34 23.45 8.37
C TRP A 90 -13.43 22.24 8.31
N ASP A 91 -13.85 21.12 8.87
CA ASP A 91 -13.10 19.86 8.86
C ASP A 91 -13.59 18.96 7.72
N ALA A 92 -12.68 18.54 6.88
CA ALA A 92 -12.94 17.55 5.85
C ALA A 92 -12.33 16.21 6.25
N THR A 93 -13.16 15.18 6.34
CA THR A 93 -12.74 13.79 6.53
C THR A 93 -12.94 13.02 5.24
N VAL A 94 -11.88 12.47 4.72
CA VAL A 94 -11.86 11.77 3.45
C VAL A 94 -11.40 10.34 3.65
N THR A 95 -12.19 9.40 3.15
CA THR A 95 -11.79 7.99 3.05
C THR A 95 -11.47 7.69 1.60
N VAL A 96 -10.26 7.23 1.35
CA VAL A 96 -9.84 6.81 0.02
C VAL A 96 -9.72 5.30 -0.06
N ALA A 97 -10.01 4.78 -1.23
CA ALA A 97 -9.82 3.37 -1.59
C ALA A 97 -8.82 3.27 -2.74
N ARG A 98 -7.90 2.33 -2.63
CA ARG A 98 -6.92 2.05 -3.66
C ARG A 98 -6.87 0.57 -3.94
N ASN A 99 -6.95 0.20 -5.22
CA ASN A 99 -6.74 -1.17 -5.65
C ASN A 99 -5.24 -1.44 -5.79
N VAL A 100 -4.78 -2.48 -5.11
CA VAL A 100 -3.39 -2.92 -5.15
C VAL A 100 -3.33 -4.31 -5.76
N PRO A 101 -2.60 -4.50 -6.87
CA PRO A 101 -2.39 -5.83 -7.40
C PRO A 101 -1.51 -6.63 -6.45
N MET A 102 -1.98 -7.80 -6.06
CA MET A 102 -1.27 -8.73 -5.17
C MET A 102 -0.59 -9.88 -5.92
N GLY A 103 -0.29 -9.70 -7.20
CA GLY A 103 0.33 -10.71 -8.03
C GLY A 103 -0.54 -11.97 -8.16
N LEU A 104 -0.02 -13.13 -7.76
CA LEU A 104 -0.73 -14.42 -7.81
C LEU A 104 -1.96 -14.47 -6.88
N PHE A 105 -2.06 -13.59 -5.92
CA PHE A 105 -3.18 -13.53 -4.94
C PHE A 105 -4.31 -12.58 -5.38
N GLY A 106 -4.31 -12.11 -6.61
CA GLY A 106 -5.34 -11.22 -7.16
C GLY A 106 -5.13 -9.76 -6.81
N ALA A 107 -6.22 -9.03 -6.61
CA ALA A 107 -6.20 -7.62 -6.23
C ALA A 107 -6.84 -7.41 -4.87
N ARG A 108 -6.30 -6.48 -4.09
CA ARG A 108 -6.84 -6.11 -2.79
C ARG A 108 -7.13 -4.61 -2.76
N THR A 109 -8.21 -4.22 -2.12
CA THR A 109 -8.53 -2.83 -1.89
C THR A 109 -8.01 -2.41 -0.53
N VAL A 110 -7.20 -1.35 -0.51
CA VAL A 110 -6.69 -0.73 0.71
C VAL A 110 -7.45 0.56 0.96
N HIS A 111 -7.90 0.76 2.18
CA HIS A 111 -8.60 1.98 2.61
C HIS A 111 -7.71 2.79 3.54
N ALA A 112 -7.78 4.11 3.40
CA ALA A 112 -7.14 5.04 4.31
C ALA A 112 -8.08 6.21 4.60
N ILE A 113 -8.04 6.72 5.82
CA ILE A 113 -8.87 7.83 6.29
C ILE A 113 -7.96 8.96 6.73
N ALA A 114 -8.28 10.17 6.32
CA ALA A 114 -7.62 11.36 6.79
C ALA A 114 -8.62 12.47 7.07
N ARG A 115 -8.25 13.34 8.01
CA ARG A 115 -9.02 14.52 8.38
C ARG A 115 -8.12 15.74 8.29
N ALA A 116 -8.62 16.79 7.68
CA ALA A 116 -7.94 18.08 7.60
C ALA A 116 -8.93 19.19 7.95
N GLY A 117 -8.43 20.18 8.67
CA GLY A 117 -9.20 21.34 9.08
C GLY A 117 -8.29 22.37 9.71
N PRO A 118 -8.83 23.55 10.09
CA PRO A 118 -8.05 24.56 10.78
C PRO A 118 -7.56 24.05 12.12
N VAL A 119 -6.32 24.37 12.46
CA VAL A 119 -5.75 24.06 13.76
C VAL A 119 -6.33 25.05 14.76
N GLU A 120 -7.02 24.57 15.78
CA GLU A 120 -7.32 25.41 16.93
C GLU A 120 -6.00 25.60 17.68
N GLU A 121 -5.44 26.82 17.60
CA GLU A 121 -4.33 27.17 18.46
C GLU A 121 -4.87 27.22 19.88
N GLU A 122 -4.54 26.23 20.69
CA GLU A 122 -4.72 26.29 22.12
C GLU A 122 -3.78 27.38 22.65
N GLU A 123 -4.33 28.53 22.96
CA GLU A 123 -3.65 29.52 23.79
C GLU A 123 -3.45 29.01 25.23
#